data_f1390ff7b95191785d381be865ba54d1
#
_entry.id   f1390ff7b95191785d381be865ba54d1
#
_cell.length_a   1.000
_cell.length_b   1.000
_cell.length_c   1.000
_cell.angle_alpha   90.00
_cell.angle_beta   90.00
_cell.angle_gamma   90.00
#
_symmetry.space_group_name_H-M   'P 1'
#
loop_
_entity.id
_entity.type
_entity.pdbx_description
1 polymer ?
#
loop_
_entity_poly.entity_id
_entity_poly.type
_entity_poly.pdbx_seq_one_letter_code
_entity_poly.pdbx_strand_id
1 'polypeptide(L)'
;VAAPTAPPNATTPAPAPSTPAPPQRSPFTLPNVPPPHARSAQPGDGEWKPVPEVGETEGQPLALLTTLHPHPIRKDVEVVVIAFDLTRSELLWVAGAKEPESKTASPEKRKGMVPARDHDRLLAAFNGGFMAKHGRYGAMLDGAEFVPPREGACTVGITKPGGVRVAPWEEIAAAKAELAAWRQTPPCLLHDGQPHQSVRHD
;
A
#
# COMPACT_ATOMS: atom_id res chain seq x y z
N VAL A 1 63.61 -19.61 -54.39
CA VAL A 1 62.28 -18.93 -54.47
C VAL A 1 61.44 -19.56 -53.35
N ALA A 2 61.22 -18.74 -52.26
CA ALA A 2 60.42 -19.17 -51.13
C ALA A 2 58.98 -18.73 -51.36
N ALA A 3 58.02 -19.62 -51.07
CA ALA A 3 56.59 -19.35 -51.16
C ALA A 3 56.11 -18.51 -49.97
N PRO A 4 55.08 -17.62 -50.09
CA PRO A 4 54.56 -16.80 -49.01
C PRO A 4 53.67 -17.61 -48.04
N THR A 5 53.95 -17.49 -46.74
CA THR A 5 53.21 -18.10 -45.67
C THR A 5 51.88 -17.32 -45.48
N ALA A 6 50.76 -18.02 -45.44
CA ALA A 6 49.43 -17.44 -45.18
C ALA A 6 49.30 -16.94 -43.74
N PRO A 7 48.53 -15.85 -43.48
CA PRO A 7 48.32 -15.33 -42.14
C PRO A 7 47.40 -16.23 -41.31
N PRO A 8 47.54 -16.28 -39.96
CA PRO A 8 46.70 -17.10 -39.10
C PRO A 8 45.26 -16.62 -39.08
N ASN A 9 44.33 -17.58 -39.09
CA ASN A 9 42.89 -17.35 -39.00
C ASN A 9 42.53 -16.52 -37.75
N ALA A 10 41.83 -15.40 -37.95
CA ALA A 10 41.21 -14.62 -36.88
C ALA A 10 40.07 -15.43 -36.26
N THR A 11 40.22 -15.81 -35.02
CA THR A 11 39.18 -16.47 -34.21
C THR A 11 38.07 -15.43 -33.88
N THR A 12 36.88 -15.65 -34.41
CA THR A 12 35.69 -14.86 -34.10
C THR A 12 35.36 -14.99 -32.59
N PRO A 13 35.21 -13.90 -31.85
CA PRO A 13 34.82 -13.98 -30.42
C PRO A 13 33.46 -14.63 -30.28
N ALA A 14 33.33 -15.55 -29.33
CA ALA A 14 32.04 -16.14 -28.97
C ALA A 14 31.04 -15.05 -28.49
N PRO A 15 29.74 -15.16 -28.85
CA PRO A 15 28.74 -14.19 -28.36
C PRO A 15 28.67 -14.23 -26.83
N ALA A 16 28.66 -13.04 -26.23
CA ALA A 16 28.50 -12.89 -24.79
C ALA A 16 27.18 -13.51 -24.29
N PRO A 17 27.17 -14.17 -23.12
CA PRO A 17 25.96 -14.75 -22.58
C PRO A 17 24.88 -13.67 -22.41
N SER A 18 23.72 -13.90 -23.00
CA SER A 18 22.55 -13.02 -22.86
C SER A 18 22.12 -12.98 -21.41
N THR A 19 22.12 -11.81 -20.81
CA THR A 19 21.55 -11.59 -19.47
C THR A 19 20.08 -12.01 -19.52
N PRO A 20 19.59 -12.85 -18.59
CA PRO A 20 18.18 -13.20 -18.54
C PRO A 20 17.33 -11.94 -18.42
N ALA A 21 16.26 -11.84 -19.21
CA ALA A 21 15.30 -10.74 -19.08
C ALA A 21 14.72 -10.77 -17.66
N PRO A 22 14.53 -9.61 -17.01
CA PRO A 22 13.91 -9.55 -15.70
C PRO A 22 12.51 -10.20 -15.76
N PRO A 23 12.09 -10.91 -14.70
CA PRO A 23 10.79 -11.55 -14.68
C PRO A 23 9.69 -10.51 -14.91
N GLN A 24 8.85 -10.74 -15.92
CA GLN A 24 7.70 -9.87 -16.19
C GLN A 24 6.73 -9.97 -15.00
N ARG A 25 6.46 -8.86 -14.36
CA ARG A 25 5.46 -8.77 -13.31
C ARG A 25 4.06 -8.90 -13.92
N SER A 26 3.17 -9.56 -13.18
CA SER A 26 1.78 -9.71 -13.61
C SER A 26 1.08 -8.34 -13.78
N PRO A 27 0.12 -8.23 -14.72
CA PRO A 27 -0.70 -7.03 -14.86
C PRO A 27 -1.43 -6.69 -13.56
N PHE A 28 -1.51 -5.38 -13.24
CA PHE A 28 -2.29 -4.92 -12.09
C PHE A 28 -3.76 -4.80 -12.51
N THR A 29 -4.53 -5.83 -12.21
CA THR A 29 -5.97 -5.89 -12.48
C THR A 29 -6.71 -6.39 -11.23
N LEU A 30 -7.93 -5.90 -11.04
CA LEU A 30 -8.80 -6.30 -9.95
C LEU A 30 -10.14 -6.80 -10.52
N PRO A 31 -10.77 -7.79 -9.87
CA PRO A 31 -12.12 -8.19 -10.24
C PRO A 31 -13.10 -7.05 -9.96
N ASN A 32 -14.08 -6.84 -10.84
CA ASN A 32 -15.11 -5.85 -10.63
C ASN A 32 -15.89 -6.14 -9.34
N VAL A 33 -16.28 -5.08 -8.65
CA VAL A 33 -17.05 -5.16 -7.40
C VAL A 33 -18.53 -5.04 -7.76
N PRO A 34 -19.37 -6.03 -7.44
CA PRO A 34 -20.80 -5.92 -7.72
C PRO A 34 -21.41 -4.75 -6.93
N PRO A 35 -22.32 -3.97 -7.51
CA PRO A 35 -23.00 -2.91 -6.79
C PRO A 35 -23.71 -3.46 -5.54
N PRO A 36 -23.57 -2.84 -4.36
CA PRO A 36 -24.22 -3.32 -3.13
C PRO A 36 -25.75 -3.38 -3.21
N HIS A 37 -26.35 -2.47 -3.99
CA HIS A 37 -27.79 -2.37 -4.19
C HIS A 37 -28.13 -2.03 -5.65
N ALA A 38 -28.81 -2.94 -6.34
CA ALA A 38 -29.21 -2.74 -7.74
C ALA A 38 -30.06 -1.48 -7.97
N ARG A 39 -30.85 -1.05 -6.98
CA ARG A 39 -31.75 0.11 -7.08
C ARG A 39 -31.01 1.44 -7.14
N SER A 40 -29.88 1.57 -6.49
CA SER A 40 -29.04 2.78 -6.46
C SER A 40 -27.84 2.71 -7.39
N ALA A 41 -27.55 1.54 -7.94
CA ALA A 41 -26.44 1.34 -8.86
C ALA A 41 -26.45 2.32 -10.01
N GLN A 42 -25.29 2.82 -10.40
CA GLN A 42 -25.07 3.67 -11.54
C GLN A 42 -24.20 2.93 -12.58
N PRO A 43 -24.30 3.31 -13.86
CA PRO A 43 -23.41 2.75 -14.90
C PRO A 43 -21.93 2.94 -14.52
N GLY A 44 -21.16 1.87 -14.56
CA GLY A 44 -19.75 1.87 -14.21
C GLY A 44 -19.43 1.63 -12.72
N ASP A 45 -20.44 1.46 -11.88
CA ASP A 45 -20.22 1.06 -10.47
C ASP A 45 -19.44 -0.25 -10.39
N GLY A 46 -18.40 -0.22 -9.57
CA GLY A 46 -17.54 -1.37 -9.33
C GLY A 46 -16.56 -1.71 -10.46
N GLU A 47 -16.61 -1.00 -11.60
CA GLU A 47 -15.64 -1.16 -12.67
C GLU A 47 -14.35 -0.42 -12.34
N TRP A 48 -13.21 -1.12 -12.37
CA TRP A 48 -11.91 -0.52 -12.12
C TRP A 48 -11.36 0.17 -13.36
N LYS A 49 -10.90 1.41 -13.18
CA LYS A 49 -10.29 2.24 -14.23
C LYS A 49 -8.93 2.73 -13.77
N PRO A 50 -7.91 2.80 -14.65
CA PRO A 50 -6.66 3.46 -14.35
C PRO A 50 -6.85 4.89 -13.88
N VAL A 51 -5.97 5.37 -12.98
CA VAL A 51 -5.90 6.77 -12.54
C VAL A 51 -4.71 7.42 -13.26
N PRO A 52 -4.92 8.13 -14.39
CA PRO A 52 -3.82 8.66 -15.21
C PRO A 52 -2.91 9.62 -14.46
N GLU A 53 -3.46 10.40 -13.52
CA GLU A 53 -2.73 11.39 -12.72
C GLU A 53 -1.69 10.76 -11.79
N VAL A 54 -1.90 9.48 -11.41
CA VAL A 54 -0.95 8.72 -10.60
C VAL A 54 0.17 8.13 -11.46
N GLY A 55 -0.09 7.98 -12.76
CA GLY A 55 0.89 7.47 -13.72
C GLY A 55 0.94 5.95 -13.82
N GLU A 56 1.94 5.51 -14.58
CA GLU A 56 2.19 4.10 -14.87
C GLU A 56 3.68 3.75 -14.73
N THR A 57 3.96 2.48 -14.54
CA THR A 57 5.33 1.93 -14.56
C THR A 57 5.31 0.61 -15.32
N GLU A 58 6.28 0.43 -16.22
CA GLU A 58 6.38 -0.77 -17.08
C GLU A 58 5.09 -1.03 -17.89
N GLY A 59 4.40 0.04 -18.33
CA GLY A 59 3.14 -0.05 -19.07
C GLY A 59 1.95 -0.55 -18.24
N GLN A 60 2.04 -0.49 -16.91
CA GLN A 60 0.97 -0.87 -15.99
C GLN A 60 0.59 0.33 -15.12
N PRO A 61 -0.71 0.57 -14.87
CA PRO A 61 -1.14 1.65 -13.99
C PRO A 61 -0.66 1.39 -12.54
N LEU A 62 -0.23 2.45 -11.86
CA LEU A 62 0.14 2.39 -10.44
C LEU A 62 -1.08 2.43 -9.53
N ALA A 63 -2.21 2.94 -10.01
CA ALA A 63 -3.46 2.98 -9.27
C ALA A 63 -4.68 2.71 -10.17
N LEU A 64 -5.67 2.06 -9.58
CA LEU A 64 -6.99 1.85 -10.14
C LEU A 64 -8.02 2.53 -9.24
N LEU A 65 -9.08 3.07 -9.84
CA LEU A 65 -10.20 3.70 -9.15
C LEU A 65 -11.50 3.04 -9.56
N THR A 66 -12.40 2.88 -8.63
CA THR A 66 -13.81 2.56 -8.88
C THR A 66 -14.71 3.38 -7.98
N THR A 67 -15.95 3.53 -8.39
CA THR A 67 -17.01 4.19 -7.65
C THR A 67 -18.10 3.19 -7.30
N LEU A 68 -18.73 3.37 -6.15
CA LEU A 68 -19.86 2.56 -5.69
C LEU A 68 -20.93 3.47 -5.09
N HIS A 69 -22.20 3.11 -5.28
CA HIS A 69 -23.36 3.76 -4.65
C HIS A 69 -23.96 2.83 -3.60
N PRO A 70 -23.43 2.84 -2.34
CA PRO A 70 -23.75 1.83 -1.33
C PRO A 70 -25.06 2.07 -0.58
N HIS A 71 -25.75 3.20 -0.78
CA HIS A 71 -27.00 3.46 -0.09
C HIS A 71 -28.18 2.83 -0.85
N PRO A 72 -29.12 2.10 -0.19
CA PRO A 72 -30.17 1.34 -0.89
C PRO A 72 -31.15 2.19 -1.70
N ILE A 73 -31.26 3.49 -1.42
CA ILE A 73 -32.25 4.37 -2.05
C ILE A 73 -31.57 5.64 -2.64
N ARG A 74 -30.62 6.23 -1.93
CA ARG A 74 -30.01 7.51 -2.29
C ARG A 74 -28.89 7.29 -3.30
N LYS A 75 -29.09 7.82 -4.50
CA LYS A 75 -28.12 7.75 -5.61
C LYS A 75 -27.01 8.83 -5.51
N ASP A 76 -27.15 9.77 -4.60
CA ASP A 76 -26.19 10.83 -4.33
C ASP A 76 -25.13 10.44 -3.28
N VAL A 77 -25.28 9.26 -2.66
CA VAL A 77 -24.27 8.71 -1.75
C VAL A 77 -23.27 7.90 -2.55
N GLU A 78 -22.09 8.43 -2.71
CA GLU A 78 -20.99 7.84 -3.47
C GLU A 78 -19.81 7.48 -2.57
N VAL A 79 -19.16 6.36 -2.85
CA VAL A 79 -17.88 5.95 -2.28
C VAL A 79 -16.89 5.72 -3.40
N VAL A 80 -15.80 6.46 -3.39
CA VAL A 80 -14.66 6.27 -4.28
C VAL A 80 -13.64 5.36 -3.61
N VAL A 81 -13.24 4.29 -4.30
CA VAL A 81 -12.21 3.36 -3.85
C VAL A 81 -11.01 3.45 -4.78
N ILE A 82 -9.83 3.67 -4.22
CA ILE A 82 -8.57 3.67 -4.97
C ILE A 82 -7.72 2.49 -4.48
N ALA A 83 -7.22 1.71 -5.43
CA ALA A 83 -6.29 0.62 -5.18
C ALA A 83 -4.91 0.96 -5.77
N PHE A 84 -3.85 0.76 -4.99
CA PHE A 84 -2.47 0.97 -5.42
C PHE A 84 -1.75 -0.37 -5.62
N ASP A 85 -0.94 -0.46 -6.66
CA ASP A 85 -0.08 -1.63 -6.89
C ASP A 85 1.13 -1.58 -5.95
N LEU A 86 1.05 -2.29 -4.83
CA LEU A 86 2.15 -2.38 -3.86
C LEU A 86 3.34 -3.22 -4.33
N THR A 87 3.30 -3.81 -5.53
CA THR A 87 4.49 -4.43 -6.14
C THR A 87 5.36 -3.40 -6.87
N ARG A 88 4.80 -2.22 -7.18
CA ARG A 88 5.45 -1.10 -7.91
C ARG A 88 5.44 0.20 -7.12
N SER A 89 4.78 0.25 -5.97
CA SER A 89 4.70 1.40 -5.07
C SER A 89 4.96 0.99 -3.63
N GLU A 90 5.22 1.94 -2.77
CA GLU A 90 5.54 1.72 -1.36
C GLU A 90 4.58 2.52 -0.49
N LEU A 91 4.06 1.90 0.57
CA LEU A 91 3.29 2.58 1.60
C LEU A 91 4.24 3.06 2.70
N LEU A 92 4.22 4.36 2.98
CA LEU A 92 4.98 4.96 4.07
C LEU A 92 4.03 5.59 5.09
N TRP A 93 4.39 5.51 6.36
CA TRP A 93 3.72 6.27 7.39
C TRP A 93 4.58 7.43 7.87
N VAL A 94 4.01 8.64 7.85
CA VAL A 94 4.65 9.86 8.34
C VAL A 94 3.96 10.30 9.63
N ALA A 95 4.70 10.34 10.74
CA ALA A 95 4.14 10.76 12.01
C ALA A 95 3.87 12.27 12.01
N GLY A 96 2.67 12.65 12.43
CA GLY A 96 2.27 14.05 12.52
C GLY A 96 3.04 14.81 13.62
N ALA A 97 3.21 16.11 13.44
CA ALA A 97 3.94 16.96 14.38
C ALA A 97 3.27 17.03 15.77
N LYS A 98 1.94 16.95 15.82
CA LYS A 98 1.16 17.00 17.05
C LYS A 98 0.49 15.68 17.40
N GLU A 99 -0.01 14.97 16.39
CA GLU A 99 -0.73 13.71 16.56
C GLU A 99 -0.04 12.52 15.85
N PRO A 100 -0.10 11.30 16.41
CA PRO A 100 -0.66 11.01 17.73
C PRO A 100 0.20 11.63 18.86
N GLU A 101 -0.45 12.12 19.93
CA GLU A 101 0.27 12.60 21.11
C GLU A 101 1.16 11.48 21.65
N SER A 102 2.43 11.82 21.94
CA SER A 102 3.40 10.89 22.50
C SER A 102 4.26 11.59 23.53
N LYS A 103 4.55 10.88 24.63
CA LYS A 103 5.50 11.31 25.64
C LYS A 103 6.92 10.75 25.43
N THR A 104 7.07 9.81 24.51
CA THR A 104 8.28 9.02 24.30
C THR A 104 8.96 9.27 22.96
N ALA A 105 8.21 9.68 21.95
CA ALA A 105 8.77 9.93 20.62
C ALA A 105 9.42 11.31 20.52
N SER A 106 10.67 11.35 20.05
CA SER A 106 11.40 12.60 19.88
C SER A 106 10.78 13.48 18.76
N PRO A 107 10.93 14.83 18.86
CA PRO A 107 10.43 15.77 17.84
C PRO A 107 10.97 15.49 16.43
N GLU A 108 12.22 14.98 16.29
CA GLU A 108 12.86 14.67 15.01
C GLU A 108 12.09 13.60 14.22
N LYS A 109 11.43 12.68 14.94
CA LYS A 109 10.59 11.63 14.33
C LYS A 109 9.17 12.09 14.01
N ARG A 110 8.82 13.34 14.30
CA ARG A 110 7.48 13.91 14.23
C ARG A 110 7.41 15.16 13.37
N LYS A 111 7.98 15.11 12.19
CA LYS A 111 8.04 16.30 11.29
C LYS A 111 6.69 16.66 10.68
N GLY A 112 5.74 15.73 10.60
CA GLY A 112 4.38 15.97 10.08
C GLY A 112 4.33 16.27 8.58
N MET A 113 5.42 16.05 7.86
CA MET A 113 5.55 16.34 6.44
C MET A 113 6.21 15.16 5.74
N VAL A 114 5.78 14.88 4.52
CA VAL A 114 6.48 13.95 3.63
C VAL A 114 7.91 14.49 3.42
N PRO A 115 8.95 13.66 3.54
CA PRO A 115 10.33 14.11 3.28
C PRO A 115 10.49 14.66 1.87
N ALA A 116 11.26 15.75 1.71
CA ALA A 116 11.45 16.41 0.42
C ALA A 116 11.98 15.47 -0.68
N ARG A 117 12.82 14.49 -0.31
CA ARG A 117 13.33 13.46 -1.23
C ARG A 117 12.25 12.57 -1.84
N ASP A 118 11.04 12.57 -1.26
CA ASP A 118 9.92 11.72 -1.69
C ASP A 118 8.83 12.52 -2.43
N HIS A 119 8.96 13.86 -2.56
CA HIS A 119 7.94 14.71 -3.19
C HIS A 119 7.70 14.35 -4.65
N ASP A 120 8.77 14.13 -5.43
CA ASP A 120 8.68 13.87 -6.89
C ASP A 120 8.11 12.48 -7.22
N ARG A 121 8.01 11.60 -6.23
CA ARG A 121 7.48 10.25 -6.36
C ARG A 121 6.25 9.99 -5.48
N LEU A 122 5.68 11.04 -4.89
CA LEU A 122 4.49 10.94 -4.07
C LEU A 122 3.25 10.70 -4.96
N LEU A 123 2.65 9.52 -4.86
CA LEU A 123 1.46 9.17 -5.63
C LEU A 123 0.18 9.67 -4.96
N ALA A 124 0.10 9.55 -3.63
CA ALA A 124 -1.04 10.01 -2.84
C ALA A 124 -0.64 10.19 -1.38
N ALA A 125 -1.42 10.98 -0.66
CA ALA A 125 -1.34 11.10 0.79
C ALA A 125 -2.76 11.10 1.39
N PHE A 126 -2.93 10.42 2.50
CA PHE A 126 -4.21 10.34 3.21
C PHE A 126 -3.99 10.29 4.71
N ASN A 127 -5.06 10.52 5.47
CA ASN A 127 -4.99 10.46 6.92
C ASN A 127 -4.73 9.05 7.42
N GLY A 128 -3.65 8.86 8.16
CA GLY A 128 -3.20 7.56 8.64
C GLY A 128 -3.81 7.11 9.98
N GLY A 129 -4.89 7.73 10.47
CA GLY A 129 -5.57 7.25 11.67
C GLY A 129 -6.11 8.33 12.59
N PHE A 130 -6.60 7.89 13.74
CA PHE A 130 -7.28 8.73 14.72
C PHE A 130 -6.31 9.53 15.59
N MET A 131 -6.74 10.68 16.11
CA MET A 131 -6.02 11.41 17.16
C MET A 131 -5.96 10.56 18.45
N ALA A 132 -4.95 10.79 19.30
CA ALA A 132 -4.79 10.04 20.54
C ALA A 132 -6.03 10.11 21.44
N LYS A 133 -6.69 11.25 21.54
CA LYS A 133 -7.93 11.42 22.32
C LYS A 133 -9.12 10.56 21.83
N HIS A 134 -9.08 10.04 20.62
CA HIS A 134 -10.15 9.23 20.04
C HIS A 134 -9.93 7.71 20.26
N GLY A 135 -9.39 7.32 21.40
CA GLY A 135 -9.28 5.91 21.77
C GLY A 135 -7.85 5.42 22.01
N ARG A 136 -6.83 6.30 21.88
CA ARG A 136 -5.41 6.00 22.11
C ARG A 136 -4.95 4.75 21.36
N TYR A 137 -5.32 4.66 20.10
CA TYR A 137 -4.89 3.57 19.23
C TYR A 137 -3.38 3.65 18.97
N GLY A 138 -2.74 2.51 19.08
CA GLY A 138 -1.29 2.39 19.04
C GLY A 138 -0.64 2.88 17.75
N ALA A 139 0.62 3.29 17.86
CA ALA A 139 1.42 3.75 16.72
C ALA A 139 2.91 3.59 16.98
N MET A 140 3.67 3.16 15.97
CA MET A 140 5.12 3.04 16.01
C MET A 140 5.72 3.37 14.65
N LEU A 141 6.86 4.04 14.64
CA LEU A 141 7.67 4.33 13.46
C LEU A 141 9.16 4.12 13.81
N ASP A 142 9.84 3.32 12.99
CA ASP A 142 11.28 3.03 13.12
C ASP A 142 11.69 2.68 14.55
N GLY A 143 10.94 1.76 15.17
CA GLY A 143 11.17 1.29 16.54
C GLY A 143 10.76 2.28 17.65
N ALA A 144 10.39 3.53 17.31
CA ALA A 144 9.86 4.48 18.30
C ALA A 144 8.35 4.29 18.45
N GLU A 145 7.94 3.83 19.62
CA GLU A 145 6.54 3.68 19.97
C GLU A 145 5.97 5.04 20.42
N PHE A 146 5.04 5.57 19.64
CA PHE A 146 4.35 6.84 19.92
C PHE A 146 3.21 6.65 20.91
N VAL A 147 2.43 5.62 20.68
CA VAL A 147 1.33 5.19 21.55
C VAL A 147 1.44 3.67 21.68
N PRO A 148 1.39 3.11 22.90
CA PRO A 148 1.43 1.68 23.12
C PRO A 148 0.35 0.94 22.31
N PRO A 149 0.60 -0.31 21.90
CA PRO A 149 -0.39 -1.09 21.22
C PRO A 149 -1.59 -1.41 22.12
N ARG A 150 -2.75 -1.54 21.49
CA ARG A 150 -4.00 -1.91 22.13
C ARG A 150 -4.47 -3.25 21.60
N GLU A 151 -4.81 -4.16 22.50
CA GLU A 151 -5.42 -5.45 22.15
C GLU A 151 -6.78 -5.27 21.47
N GLY A 152 -7.16 -6.19 20.59
CA GLY A 152 -8.37 -6.15 19.80
C GLY A 152 -8.43 -5.04 18.74
N ALA A 153 -7.42 -4.18 18.65
CA ALA A 153 -7.38 -3.13 17.65
C ALA A 153 -6.91 -3.66 16.29
N CYS A 154 -7.57 -3.21 15.23
CA CYS A 154 -7.09 -3.46 13.87
C CYS A 154 -5.78 -2.71 13.63
N THR A 155 -4.79 -3.39 13.10
CA THR A 155 -3.45 -2.86 12.90
C THR A 155 -3.06 -2.93 11.43
N VAL A 156 -2.66 -1.80 10.88
CA VAL A 156 -1.92 -1.73 9.61
C VAL A 156 -0.46 -1.75 9.96
N GLY A 157 0.24 -2.82 9.61
CA GLY A 157 1.68 -3.00 9.79
C GLY A 157 2.40 -2.90 8.46
N ILE A 158 3.46 -2.10 8.42
CA ILE A 158 4.38 -1.97 7.27
C ILE A 158 5.67 -2.68 7.66
N THR A 159 6.03 -3.73 6.92
CA THR A 159 7.26 -4.49 7.17
C THR A 159 8.49 -3.74 6.64
N LYS A 160 9.68 -4.04 7.17
CA LYS A 160 10.94 -3.43 6.71
C LYS A 160 11.20 -3.61 5.20
N PRO A 161 10.88 -4.75 4.56
CA PRO A 161 10.97 -4.90 3.11
C PRO A 161 9.81 -4.25 2.33
N GLY A 162 8.89 -3.50 2.98
CA GLY A 162 7.82 -2.75 2.31
C GLY A 162 6.49 -3.49 2.16
N GLY A 163 6.36 -4.71 2.70
CA GLY A 163 5.08 -5.42 2.71
C GLY A 163 4.07 -4.78 3.67
N VAL A 164 2.78 -4.90 3.35
CA VAL A 164 1.68 -4.39 4.19
C VAL A 164 0.84 -5.54 4.72
N ARG A 165 0.53 -5.51 6.00
CA ARG A 165 -0.38 -6.44 6.68
C ARG A 165 -1.47 -5.67 7.40
N VAL A 166 -2.71 -6.17 7.33
CA VAL A 166 -3.85 -5.61 8.07
C VAL A 166 -4.51 -6.77 8.82
N ALA A 167 -4.45 -6.73 10.15
CA ALA A 167 -5.02 -7.77 11.01
C ALA A 167 -5.24 -7.22 12.44
N PRO A 168 -5.95 -7.95 13.33
CA PRO A 168 -5.93 -7.69 14.75
C PRO A 168 -4.51 -7.68 15.32
N TRP A 169 -4.29 -6.89 16.37
CA TRP A 169 -2.96 -6.74 16.96
C TRP A 169 -2.30 -8.07 17.35
N GLU A 170 -3.07 -8.97 17.89
CA GLU A 170 -2.61 -10.27 18.38
C GLU A 170 -1.90 -11.09 17.31
N GLU A 171 -2.32 -10.96 16.06
CA GLU A 171 -1.70 -11.64 14.92
C GLU A 171 -0.46 -10.95 14.38
N ILE A 172 -0.36 -9.63 14.61
CA ILE A 172 0.77 -8.81 14.15
C ILE A 172 1.87 -8.74 15.21
N ALA A 173 1.52 -8.84 16.49
CA ALA A 173 2.42 -8.66 17.61
C ALA A 173 3.64 -9.59 17.57
N ALA A 174 3.47 -10.83 17.13
CA ALA A 174 4.57 -11.81 17.03
C ALA A 174 5.67 -11.34 16.03
N ALA A 175 5.30 -10.60 15.00
CA ALA A 175 6.21 -10.06 13.98
C ALA A 175 6.60 -8.59 14.23
N LYS A 176 6.33 -8.03 15.41
CA LYS A 176 6.56 -6.61 15.73
C LYS A 176 8.00 -6.15 15.41
N ALA A 177 9.00 -7.00 15.61
CA ALA A 177 10.40 -6.68 15.33
C ALA A 177 10.72 -6.49 13.84
N GLU A 178 9.90 -7.05 12.97
CA GLU A 178 10.03 -6.96 11.50
C GLU A 178 9.37 -5.71 10.92
N LEU A 179 8.57 -5.01 11.72
CA LEU A 179 7.82 -3.84 11.27
C LEU A 179 8.70 -2.58 11.26
N ALA A 180 8.65 -1.84 10.16
CA ALA A 180 9.16 -0.48 10.07
C ALA A 180 8.18 0.52 10.69
N ALA A 181 6.88 0.29 10.50
CA ALA A 181 5.83 1.11 11.09
C ALA A 181 4.57 0.28 11.36
N TRP A 182 3.76 0.72 12.30
CA TRP A 182 2.40 0.23 12.45
C TRP A 182 1.49 1.30 13.05
N ARG A 183 0.23 1.23 12.67
CA ARG A 183 -0.82 2.13 13.13
C ARG A 183 -2.10 1.36 13.39
N GLN A 184 -2.73 1.64 14.53
CA GLN A 184 -3.96 0.99 14.94
C GLN A 184 -5.20 1.87 14.72
N THR A 185 -6.34 1.20 14.55
CA THR A 185 -7.68 1.75 14.46
C THR A 185 -8.62 0.97 15.39
N PRO A 186 -9.90 1.31 15.51
CA PRO A 186 -10.91 0.41 16.10
C PRO A 186 -10.81 -1.01 15.52
N PRO A 187 -11.50 -2.01 16.10
CA PRO A 187 -11.46 -3.38 15.62
C PRO A 187 -11.67 -3.49 14.11
N CYS A 188 -11.03 -4.46 13.48
CA CYS A 188 -11.17 -4.70 12.04
C CYS A 188 -12.64 -4.89 11.70
N LEU A 189 -13.15 -4.16 10.70
CA LEU A 189 -14.54 -4.30 10.25
C LEU A 189 -14.79 -5.67 9.62
N LEU A 190 -13.75 -6.20 8.96
CA LEU A 190 -13.71 -7.55 8.38
C LEU A 190 -12.44 -8.24 8.86
N HIS A 191 -12.57 -9.51 9.25
CA HIS A 191 -11.45 -10.38 9.56
C HIS A 191 -11.77 -11.79 9.04
N ASP A 192 -10.87 -12.37 8.26
CA ASP A 192 -11.06 -13.66 7.57
C ASP A 192 -12.39 -13.75 6.80
N GLY A 193 -12.75 -12.65 6.13
CA GLY A 193 -14.01 -12.54 5.38
C GLY A 193 -15.27 -12.45 6.25
N GLN A 194 -15.13 -12.40 7.58
CA GLN A 194 -16.25 -12.27 8.50
C GLN A 194 -16.39 -10.84 9.03
N PRO A 195 -17.59 -10.24 8.97
CA PRO A 195 -17.85 -8.93 9.56
C PRO A 195 -17.68 -8.98 11.09
N HIS A 196 -17.06 -7.93 11.64
CA HIS A 196 -17.02 -7.74 13.08
C HIS A 196 -18.43 -7.56 13.65
N GLN A 197 -18.66 -8.03 14.88
CA GLN A 197 -19.98 -7.96 15.54
C GLN A 197 -20.58 -6.53 15.58
N SER A 198 -19.75 -5.49 15.66
CA SER A 198 -20.20 -4.09 15.67
C SER A 198 -20.76 -3.59 14.33
N VAL A 199 -20.59 -4.32 13.23
CA VAL A 199 -21.13 -4.00 11.90
C VAL A 199 -22.20 -4.96 11.43
N ARG A 200 -22.53 -5.98 12.25
CA ARG A 200 -23.69 -6.83 12.02
C ARG A 200 -24.93 -6.05 12.47
N HIS A 201 -25.73 -5.65 11.50
CA HIS A 201 -27.08 -5.18 11.80
C HIS A 201 -28.01 -6.39 11.81
N ASP A 202 -28.70 -6.61 12.90
CA ASP A 202 -29.81 -7.56 13.01
C ASP A 202 -30.98 -7.08 12.14
#